data_f489dd3c555bb5c87f147d1f4d587847
#
_entry.id   f489dd3c555bb5c87f147d1f4d587847
#
_cell.length_a   1.000
_cell.length_b   1.000
_cell.length_c   1.000
_cell.angle_alpha   90.00
_cell.angle_beta   90.00
_cell.angle_gamma   90.00
#
_symmetry.space_group_name_H-M   'P 1'
#
loop_
_entity.id
_entity.type
_entity.pdbx_description
1 polymer ?
#
loop_
_entity_poly.entity_id
_entity_poly.type
_entity_poly.pdbx_seq_one_letter_code
_entity_poly.pdbx_strand_id
1 'polypeptide(L)'
;MTTVAMQQASAKMSTSAVAVGWVLRLIAAVILLQTLFFKFTGAPESVYIFTRLSEFISHLAAPIFGTNFAAMVARSEAFSRVGSGVMELVAAALLIWPRLPWAGAILAFAATAGAIASHLTFLGIEVQGDHGLLFGLANTVVACSIGVLCIYRAQLPFVGRHFQ
;
A
#
# COMPACT_ATOMS: atom_id res chain seq x y z
N MET A 1 -42.17 0.09 17.55
CA MET A 1 -40.84 -0.05 18.20
C MET A 1 -39.68 -0.17 17.23
N THR A 2 -39.86 -0.05 15.92
CA THR A 2 -38.85 -0.29 14.88
C THR A 2 -38.09 0.97 14.40
N THR A 3 -38.62 2.16 14.67
CA THR A 3 -38.04 3.43 14.18
C THR A 3 -36.88 3.96 15.04
N VAL A 4 -36.85 3.64 16.32
CA VAL A 4 -35.80 4.11 17.25
C VAL A 4 -34.53 3.30 17.06
N ALA A 5 -34.64 2.02 16.70
CA ALA A 5 -33.49 1.15 16.44
C ALA A 5 -32.72 1.49 15.12
N MET A 6 -33.44 2.02 14.14
CA MET A 6 -32.84 2.46 12.86
C MET A 6 -32.10 3.81 12.98
N GLN A 7 -32.46 4.62 13.97
CA GLN A 7 -31.84 5.93 14.21
C GLN A 7 -30.53 5.84 15.00
N GLN A 8 -30.29 4.75 15.73
CA GLN A 8 -29.05 4.49 16.47
C GLN A 8 -27.92 3.88 15.61
N ALA A 9 -28.22 3.36 14.43
CA ALA A 9 -27.23 2.69 13.55
C ALA A 9 -26.33 3.65 12.76
N SER A 10 -26.58 4.96 12.79
CA SER A 10 -25.69 5.98 12.25
C SER A 10 -24.95 6.68 13.38
N ALA A 11 -24.05 5.96 14.04
CA ALA A 11 -23.09 6.61 14.93
C ALA A 11 -22.24 7.57 14.09
N LYS A 12 -22.66 8.83 14.04
CA LYS A 12 -22.00 9.93 13.34
C LYS A 12 -20.57 10.01 13.89
N MET A 13 -19.59 9.74 13.05
CA MET A 13 -18.18 9.85 13.45
C MET A 13 -17.94 11.21 14.10
N SER A 14 -17.19 11.25 15.19
CA SER A 14 -16.84 12.52 15.84
C SER A 14 -16.01 13.39 14.88
N THR A 15 -16.15 14.70 14.98
CA THR A 15 -15.41 15.65 14.15
C THR A 15 -13.89 15.41 14.25
N SER A 16 -13.41 15.06 15.44
CA SER A 16 -12.00 14.72 15.66
C SER A 16 -11.58 13.45 14.92
N ALA A 17 -12.42 12.40 14.92
CA ALA A 17 -12.11 11.16 14.17
C ALA A 17 -12.07 11.41 12.65
N VAL A 18 -12.96 12.27 12.14
CA VAL A 18 -12.95 12.69 10.73
C VAL A 18 -11.67 13.44 10.40
N ALA A 19 -11.28 14.41 11.25
CA ALA A 19 -10.05 15.19 11.04
C ALA A 19 -8.80 14.31 11.06
N VAL A 20 -8.66 13.43 12.06
CA VAL A 20 -7.54 12.47 12.14
C VAL A 20 -7.54 11.55 10.92
N GLY A 21 -8.71 11.04 10.52
CA GLY A 21 -8.85 10.20 9.34
C GLY A 21 -8.33 10.90 8.08
N TRP A 22 -8.64 12.18 7.88
CA TRP A 22 -8.13 12.94 6.74
C TRP A 22 -6.62 13.15 6.80
N VAL A 23 -6.05 13.48 7.99
CA VAL A 23 -4.61 13.64 8.15
C VAL A 23 -3.88 12.36 7.75
N LEU A 24 -4.30 11.20 8.27
CA LEU A 24 -3.67 9.91 7.93
C LEU A 24 -3.77 9.59 6.43
N ARG A 25 -4.91 9.84 5.82
CA ARG A 25 -5.15 9.63 4.38
C ARG A 25 -4.24 10.51 3.54
N LEU A 26 -4.10 11.80 3.89
CA LEU A 26 -3.25 12.74 3.17
C LEU A 26 -1.77 12.37 3.31
N ILE A 27 -1.30 12.02 4.51
CA ILE A 27 0.08 11.58 4.71
C ILE A 27 0.39 10.36 3.82
N ALA A 28 -0.45 9.31 3.89
CA ALA A 28 -0.26 8.12 3.09
C ALA A 28 -0.31 8.42 1.58
N ALA A 29 -1.29 9.20 1.12
CA ALA A 29 -1.43 9.55 -0.29
C ALA A 29 -0.24 10.36 -0.81
N VAL A 30 0.27 11.35 -0.05
CA VAL A 30 1.42 12.16 -0.45
C VAL A 30 2.67 11.28 -0.57
N ILE A 31 2.93 10.39 0.40
CA ILE A 31 4.07 9.47 0.32
C ILE A 31 3.97 8.58 -0.91
N LEU A 32 2.80 7.96 -1.15
CA LEU A 32 2.60 7.11 -2.33
C LEU A 32 2.79 7.89 -3.64
N LEU A 33 2.23 9.09 -3.75
CA LEU A 33 2.38 9.93 -4.95
C LEU A 33 3.82 10.37 -5.20
N GLN A 34 4.60 10.64 -4.14
CA GLN A 34 6.02 10.97 -4.25
C GLN A 34 6.81 9.81 -4.87
N THR A 35 6.53 8.57 -4.47
CA THR A 35 7.23 7.39 -5.00
C THR A 35 6.95 7.13 -6.49
N LEU A 36 5.82 7.61 -7.02
CA LEU A 36 5.46 7.45 -8.43
C LEU A 36 6.46 8.12 -9.38
N PHE A 37 6.98 9.29 -8.98
CA PHE A 37 7.98 9.98 -9.80
C PHE A 37 9.16 9.07 -10.10
N PHE A 38 9.74 8.43 -9.07
CA PHE A 38 10.88 7.53 -9.21
C PHE A 38 10.55 6.28 -10.03
N LYS A 39 9.33 5.74 -9.85
CA LYS A 39 8.90 4.53 -10.56
C LYS A 39 8.63 4.78 -12.05
N PHE A 40 7.95 5.85 -12.37
CA PHE A 40 7.59 6.14 -13.77
C PHE A 40 8.72 6.74 -14.58
N THR A 41 9.65 7.46 -13.96
CA THR A 41 10.84 7.98 -14.65
C THR A 41 11.95 6.93 -14.81
N GLY A 42 11.86 5.80 -14.08
CA GLY A 42 12.93 4.81 -14.06
C GLY A 42 14.19 5.32 -13.35
N ALA A 43 14.02 6.03 -12.23
CA ALA A 43 15.15 6.47 -11.42
C ALA A 43 16.02 5.28 -10.99
N PRO A 44 17.36 5.45 -10.92
CA PRO A 44 18.31 4.36 -10.66
C PRO A 44 17.95 3.52 -9.44
N GLU A 45 17.50 4.15 -8.36
CA GLU A 45 17.11 3.49 -7.11
C GLU A 45 15.89 2.59 -7.35
N SER A 46 14.92 3.06 -8.12
CA SER A 46 13.71 2.30 -8.44
C SER A 46 14.04 1.11 -9.33
N VAL A 47 14.85 1.30 -10.37
CA VAL A 47 15.30 0.22 -11.24
C VAL A 47 16.08 -0.83 -10.43
N TYR A 48 16.97 -0.41 -9.55
CA TYR A 48 17.70 -1.32 -8.66
C TYR A 48 16.77 -2.19 -7.82
N ILE A 49 15.80 -1.57 -7.13
CA ILE A 49 14.84 -2.28 -6.26
C ILE A 49 14.06 -3.33 -7.06
N PHE A 50 13.51 -2.96 -8.21
CA PHE A 50 12.68 -3.88 -9.00
C PHE A 50 13.48 -4.93 -9.76
N THR A 51 14.74 -4.68 -10.09
CA THR A 51 15.68 -5.70 -10.58
C THR A 51 15.94 -6.74 -9.49
N ARG A 52 16.29 -6.33 -8.27
CA ARG A 52 16.50 -7.24 -7.14
C ARG A 52 15.25 -8.04 -6.79
N LEU A 53 14.06 -7.41 -6.86
CA LEU A 53 12.78 -8.10 -6.68
C LEU A 53 12.57 -9.18 -7.74
N SER A 54 12.81 -8.86 -9.01
CA SER A 54 12.63 -9.79 -10.11
C SER A 54 13.60 -10.97 -10.01
N GLU A 55 14.85 -10.73 -9.61
CA GLU A 55 15.85 -11.78 -9.34
C GLU A 55 15.39 -12.69 -8.21
N PHE A 56 14.96 -12.11 -7.08
CA PHE A 56 14.49 -12.86 -5.92
C PHE A 56 13.28 -13.75 -6.25
N ILE A 57 12.27 -13.20 -6.94
CA ILE A 57 11.10 -13.99 -7.38
C ILE A 57 11.52 -15.06 -8.38
N SER A 58 12.44 -14.78 -9.30
CA SER A 58 12.98 -15.74 -10.25
C SER A 58 13.62 -16.95 -9.55
N HIS A 59 14.43 -16.72 -8.52
CA HIS A 59 15.02 -17.79 -7.72
C HIS A 59 13.98 -18.66 -7.01
N LEU A 60 12.91 -18.05 -6.46
CA LEU A 60 11.82 -18.80 -5.84
C LEU A 60 10.96 -19.56 -6.86
N ALA A 61 10.78 -19.02 -8.04
CA ALA A 61 9.94 -19.59 -9.09
C ALA A 61 10.62 -20.74 -9.86
N ALA A 62 11.94 -20.72 -9.99
CA ALA A 62 12.70 -21.69 -10.79
C ALA A 62 12.42 -23.16 -10.41
N PRO A 63 12.44 -23.58 -9.13
CA PRO A 63 12.17 -24.96 -8.74
C PRO A 63 10.71 -25.40 -8.94
N ILE A 64 9.79 -24.44 -9.02
CA ILE A 64 8.33 -24.72 -9.11
C ILE A 64 7.87 -24.71 -10.58
N PHE A 65 8.28 -23.68 -11.33
CA PHE A 65 7.75 -23.39 -12.66
C PHE A 65 8.78 -23.58 -13.78
N GLY A 66 10.03 -23.95 -13.44
CA GLY A 66 11.11 -24.18 -14.38
C GLY A 66 11.88 -22.92 -14.79
N THR A 67 13.04 -23.12 -15.41
CA THR A 67 14.01 -22.07 -15.73
C THR A 67 13.53 -21.06 -16.77
N ASN A 68 12.68 -21.48 -17.72
CA ASN A 68 12.14 -20.56 -18.73
C ASN A 68 11.20 -19.53 -18.11
N PHE A 69 10.34 -19.94 -17.19
CA PHE A 69 9.47 -19.03 -16.44
C PHE A 69 10.28 -18.09 -15.55
N ALA A 70 11.27 -18.64 -14.84
CA ALA A 70 12.18 -17.86 -14.02
C ALA A 70 12.92 -16.78 -14.83
N ALA A 71 13.43 -17.13 -16.02
CA ALA A 71 14.09 -16.17 -16.91
C ALA A 71 13.15 -15.06 -17.42
N MET A 72 11.87 -15.38 -17.64
CA MET A 72 10.86 -14.39 -17.97
C MET A 72 10.64 -13.42 -16.81
N VAL A 73 10.50 -13.93 -15.58
CA VAL A 73 10.32 -13.11 -14.37
C VAL A 73 11.53 -12.22 -14.13
N ALA A 74 12.75 -12.73 -14.29
CA ALA A 74 13.98 -11.94 -14.13
C ALA A 74 14.05 -10.70 -15.07
N ARG A 75 13.36 -10.76 -16.20
CA ARG A 75 13.28 -9.65 -17.18
C ARG A 75 12.06 -8.73 -16.97
N SER A 76 11.27 -8.96 -15.94
CA SER A 76 10.01 -8.24 -15.72
C SER A 76 10.15 -6.97 -14.85
N GLU A 77 11.38 -6.44 -14.66
CA GLU A 77 11.65 -5.26 -13.82
C GLU A 77 10.72 -4.10 -14.16
N ALA A 78 10.73 -3.64 -15.42
CA ALA A 78 9.94 -2.48 -15.83
C ALA A 78 8.43 -2.71 -15.65
N PHE A 79 7.95 -3.91 -15.93
CA PHE A 79 6.54 -4.29 -15.72
C PHE A 79 6.17 -4.25 -14.24
N SER A 80 7.00 -4.81 -13.37
CA SER A 80 6.78 -4.84 -11.93
C SER A 80 6.83 -3.43 -11.32
N ARG A 81 7.79 -2.62 -11.77
CA ARG A 81 7.96 -1.23 -11.33
C ARG A 81 6.77 -0.35 -11.71
N VAL A 82 6.39 -0.36 -12.98
CA VAL A 82 5.25 0.43 -13.47
C VAL A 82 3.95 -0.10 -12.88
N GLY A 83 3.76 -1.42 -12.82
CA GLY A 83 2.57 -2.03 -12.21
C GLY A 83 2.40 -1.67 -10.74
N SER A 84 3.48 -1.72 -9.95
CA SER A 84 3.49 -1.23 -8.57
C SER A 84 3.13 0.26 -8.49
N GLY A 85 3.69 1.08 -9.37
CA GLY A 85 3.35 2.50 -9.44
C GLY A 85 1.87 2.75 -9.73
N VAL A 86 1.29 2.03 -10.69
CA VAL A 86 -0.15 2.12 -10.99
C VAL A 86 -1.00 1.71 -9.78
N MET A 87 -0.62 0.63 -9.08
CA MET A 87 -1.32 0.20 -7.87
C MET A 87 -1.27 1.26 -6.77
N GLU A 88 -0.13 1.91 -6.56
CA GLU A 88 0.03 3.00 -5.59
C GLU A 88 -0.77 4.25 -5.98
N LEU A 89 -0.82 4.58 -7.27
CA LEU A 89 -1.65 5.68 -7.78
C LEU A 89 -3.13 5.44 -7.49
N VAL A 90 -3.61 4.22 -7.76
CA VAL A 90 -5.00 3.83 -7.45
C VAL A 90 -5.24 3.88 -5.94
N ALA A 91 -4.31 3.38 -5.12
CA ALA A 91 -4.41 3.45 -3.67
C ALA A 91 -4.52 4.90 -3.17
N ALA A 92 -3.66 5.80 -3.66
CA ALA A 92 -3.68 7.22 -3.31
C ALA A 92 -5.00 7.89 -3.73
N ALA A 93 -5.49 7.62 -4.94
CA ALA A 93 -6.77 8.13 -5.41
C ALA A 93 -7.95 7.66 -4.53
N LEU A 94 -7.97 6.37 -4.17
CA LEU A 94 -9.00 5.81 -3.30
C LEU A 94 -8.92 6.35 -1.85
N LEU A 95 -7.70 6.59 -1.32
CA LEU A 95 -7.51 7.22 -0.03
C LEU A 95 -8.14 8.61 0.03
N ILE A 96 -7.98 9.39 -1.04
CA ILE A 96 -8.56 10.74 -1.13
C ILE A 96 -10.08 10.68 -1.39
N TRP A 97 -10.58 9.62 -2.02
CA TRP A 97 -11.99 9.48 -2.35
C TRP A 97 -12.86 9.34 -1.08
N PRO A 98 -13.89 10.18 -0.87
CA PRO A 98 -14.63 10.21 0.41
C PRO A 98 -15.38 8.92 0.75
N ARG A 99 -15.74 8.12 -0.24
CA ARG A 99 -16.56 6.90 -0.08
C ARG A 99 -15.76 5.61 0.07
N LEU A 100 -14.48 5.61 -0.33
CA LEU A 100 -13.67 4.39 -0.43
C LEU A 100 -12.31 4.48 0.28
N PRO A 101 -12.17 5.24 1.39
CA PRO A 101 -10.87 5.36 2.06
C PRO A 101 -10.37 4.02 2.60
N TRP A 102 -11.25 3.13 2.98
CA TRP A 102 -10.91 1.78 3.44
C TRP A 102 -10.29 0.94 2.33
N ALA A 103 -10.80 1.03 1.09
CA ALA A 103 -10.24 0.29 -0.04
C ALA A 103 -8.85 0.83 -0.42
N GLY A 104 -8.68 2.15 -0.41
CA GLY A 104 -7.37 2.78 -0.58
C GLY A 104 -6.37 2.36 0.49
N ALA A 105 -6.81 2.29 1.75
CA ALA A 105 -5.97 1.86 2.85
C ALA A 105 -5.56 0.39 2.76
N ILE A 106 -6.43 -0.51 2.32
CA ILE A 106 -6.08 -1.92 2.06
C ILE A 106 -5.02 -2.01 0.97
N LEU A 107 -5.21 -1.29 -0.13
CA LEU A 107 -4.29 -1.31 -1.27
C LEU A 107 -2.92 -0.72 -0.88
N ALA A 108 -2.92 0.42 -0.17
CA ALA A 108 -1.71 1.06 0.33
C ALA A 108 -0.95 0.14 1.30
N PHE A 109 -1.68 -0.49 2.24
CA PHE A 109 -1.11 -1.46 3.17
C PHE A 109 -0.46 -2.64 2.42
N ALA A 110 -1.16 -3.24 1.46
CA ALA A 110 -0.64 -4.38 0.70
C ALA A 110 0.64 -4.03 -0.08
N ALA A 111 0.65 -2.87 -0.77
CA ALA A 111 1.81 -2.39 -1.51
C ALA A 111 3.02 -2.17 -0.59
N THR A 112 2.81 -1.46 0.53
CA THR A 112 3.91 -1.09 1.43
C THR A 112 4.34 -2.24 2.34
N ALA A 113 3.44 -3.17 2.69
CA ALA A 113 3.84 -4.43 3.36
C ALA A 113 4.76 -5.26 2.47
N GLY A 114 4.50 -5.32 1.16
CA GLY A 114 5.41 -5.93 0.19
C GLY A 114 6.77 -5.22 0.13
N ALA A 115 6.78 -3.89 0.16
CA ALA A 115 8.01 -3.11 0.22
C ALA A 115 8.81 -3.40 1.50
N ILE A 116 8.16 -3.39 2.67
CA ILE A 116 8.81 -3.74 3.95
C ILE A 116 9.38 -5.17 3.91
N ALA A 117 8.61 -6.13 3.40
CA ALA A 117 9.08 -7.50 3.25
C ALA A 117 10.32 -7.57 2.36
N SER A 118 10.39 -6.80 1.27
CA SER A 118 11.56 -6.71 0.40
C SER A 118 12.79 -6.16 1.14
N HIS A 119 12.61 -5.11 1.95
CA HIS A 119 13.70 -4.57 2.78
C HIS A 119 14.21 -5.58 3.80
N LEU A 120 13.31 -6.35 4.42
CA LEU A 120 13.69 -7.34 5.46
C LEU A 120 14.28 -8.63 4.89
N THR A 121 14.14 -8.90 3.59
CA THR A 121 14.58 -10.15 2.98
C THR A 121 15.81 -10.00 2.08
N PHE A 122 15.79 -9.12 1.08
CA PHE A 122 16.86 -9.08 0.05
C PHE A 122 17.40 -7.68 -0.27
N LEU A 123 16.73 -6.59 0.14
CA LEU A 123 17.20 -5.22 -0.13
C LEU A 123 18.09 -4.68 1.00
N GLY A 124 17.78 -5.01 2.26
CA GLY A 124 18.34 -4.32 3.42
C GLY A 124 17.54 -3.06 3.79
N ILE A 125 17.85 -2.48 4.94
CA ILE A 125 17.16 -1.28 5.43
C ILE A 125 17.54 -0.04 4.61
N GLU A 126 18.82 0.07 4.27
CA GLU A 126 19.36 1.16 3.45
C GLU A 126 19.50 0.70 1.99
N VAL A 127 18.98 1.50 1.06
CA VAL A 127 19.03 1.23 -0.37
C VAL A 127 19.69 2.39 -1.09
N GLN A 128 20.81 2.13 -1.77
CA GLN A 128 21.53 3.13 -2.60
C GLN A 128 21.90 4.42 -1.83
N GLY A 129 22.21 4.30 -0.53
CA GLY A 129 22.61 5.44 0.30
C GLY A 129 21.46 6.32 0.82
N ASP A 130 20.22 5.80 0.83
CA ASP A 130 19.04 6.51 1.30
C ASP A 130 18.92 6.61 2.83
N HIS A 131 19.90 6.05 3.58
CA HIS A 131 19.89 6.02 5.04
C HIS A 131 18.62 5.42 5.66
N GLY A 132 17.93 4.52 4.94
CA GLY A 132 16.69 3.87 5.39
C GLY A 132 15.44 4.72 5.20
N LEU A 133 15.51 5.80 4.42
CA LEU A 133 14.37 6.68 4.16
C LEU A 133 13.18 5.92 3.54
N LEU A 134 13.44 5.11 2.52
CA LEU A 134 12.38 4.35 1.84
C LEU A 134 11.70 3.36 2.80
N PHE A 135 12.48 2.68 3.64
CA PHE A 135 11.94 1.81 4.68
C PHE A 135 11.09 2.57 5.70
N GLY A 136 11.54 3.74 6.14
CA GLY A 136 10.80 4.61 7.05
C GLY A 136 9.48 5.11 6.45
N LEU A 137 9.48 5.52 5.18
CA LEU A 137 8.28 5.94 4.46
C LEU A 137 7.27 4.79 4.33
N ALA A 138 7.73 3.57 4.00
CA ALA A 138 6.86 2.40 3.90
C ALA A 138 6.19 2.09 5.26
N ASN A 139 6.94 2.12 6.36
CA ASN A 139 6.39 1.94 7.71
C ASN A 139 5.36 3.03 8.07
N THR A 140 5.61 4.27 7.67
CA THR A 140 4.65 5.37 7.88
C THR A 140 3.34 5.12 7.14
N VAL A 141 3.38 4.69 5.87
CA VAL A 141 2.17 4.37 5.10
C VAL A 141 1.42 3.19 5.73
N VAL A 142 2.12 2.15 6.20
CA VAL A 142 1.48 1.02 6.92
C VAL A 142 0.75 1.52 8.17
N ALA A 143 1.41 2.32 9.02
CA ALA A 143 0.80 2.87 10.22
C ALA A 143 -0.44 3.74 9.90
N CYS A 144 -0.34 4.62 8.91
CA CYS A 144 -1.45 5.42 8.43
C CYS A 144 -2.60 4.56 7.90
N SER A 145 -2.29 3.52 7.13
CA SER A 145 -3.30 2.61 6.56
C SER A 145 -4.06 1.86 7.64
N ILE A 146 -3.37 1.35 8.66
CA ILE A 146 -3.99 0.72 9.83
C ILE A 146 -4.90 1.72 10.55
N GLY A 147 -4.43 2.94 10.79
CA GLY A 147 -5.23 4.00 11.42
C GLY A 147 -6.50 4.33 10.62
N VAL A 148 -6.41 4.43 9.29
CA VAL A 148 -7.56 4.63 8.40
C VAL A 148 -8.53 3.44 8.51
N LEU A 149 -8.05 2.20 8.46
CA LEU A 149 -8.90 1.02 8.58
C LEU A 149 -9.62 0.96 9.94
N CYS A 150 -8.95 1.31 11.03
CA CYS A 150 -9.56 1.39 12.36
C CYS A 150 -10.68 2.45 12.43
N ILE A 151 -10.44 3.64 11.86
CA ILE A 151 -11.41 4.74 11.87
C ILE A 151 -12.62 4.41 10.98
N TYR A 152 -12.39 3.84 9.79
CA TYR A 152 -13.43 3.55 8.80
C TYR A 152 -13.93 2.11 8.85
N ARG A 153 -13.68 1.37 9.94
CA ARG A 153 -14.05 -0.06 10.08
C ARG A 153 -15.51 -0.37 9.79
N ALA A 154 -16.44 0.54 10.11
CA ALA A 154 -17.86 0.38 9.85
C ALA A 154 -18.21 0.38 8.34
N GLN A 155 -17.31 0.87 7.48
CA GLN A 155 -17.47 0.86 6.02
C GLN A 155 -16.94 -0.43 5.36
N LEU A 156 -16.23 -1.27 6.12
CA LEU A 156 -15.68 -2.53 5.59
C LEU A 156 -16.81 -3.51 5.29
N PRO A 157 -16.90 -4.08 4.07
CA PRO A 157 -18.03 -4.90 3.64
C PRO A 157 -18.18 -6.20 4.43
N PHE A 158 -17.10 -6.70 5.04
CA PHE A 158 -17.10 -7.95 5.81
C PHE A 158 -17.21 -7.72 7.32
N VAL A 159 -16.74 -6.60 7.82
CA VAL A 159 -16.69 -6.27 9.25
C VAL A 159 -17.90 -5.40 9.66
N GLY A 160 -18.36 -4.53 8.78
CA GLY A 160 -19.48 -3.62 9.06
C GLY A 160 -20.79 -4.31 9.39
N ARG A 161 -21.00 -5.58 8.96
CA ARG A 161 -22.18 -6.38 9.29
C ARG A 161 -22.26 -6.81 10.77
N HIS A 162 -21.14 -6.85 11.46
CA HIS A 162 -21.07 -7.25 12.88
C HIS A 162 -21.24 -6.06 13.84
N PHE A 163 -21.25 -4.82 13.34
CA PHE A 163 -21.39 -3.60 14.12
C PHE A 163 -22.72 -2.87 13.84
N GLN A 164 -23.65 -3.50 13.09
CA GLN A 164 -25.03 -3.10 12.90
C GLN A 164 -25.96 -3.93 13.79
#